data_5524953124232c66f3176df9258a318f
#
_entry.id   5524953124232c66f3176df9258a318f
#
_cell.length_a   1.000
_cell.length_b   1.000
_cell.length_c   1.000
_cell.angle_alpha   90.00
_cell.angle_beta   90.00
_cell.angle_gamma   90.00
#
_symmetry.space_group_name_H-M   'P 1'
#
loop_
_entity.id
_entity.type
_entity.pdbx_description
1 polymer ?
#
loop_
_entity_poly.entity_id
_entity_poly.type
_entity_poly.pdbx_seq_one_letter_code
_entity_poly.pdbx_strand_id
1 'polypeptide(L)'
;MGGSRTQVDFVSEAPEPRLPAVNWIHGSPSAKHNTDPDIQVHAYDEHTFILRQNMAINYEAPFLFLIFGNTRAVLIDTGATESAQFFPLRRVVDDLVGRWLAEHPRDGYTLLVLHTHGHGDHIAADAQFTDRPHTTVVRADRNSAWGYFGFTDNPDRVARVDLGGRVLECLATPGHHEAAITYYDPHTGFLLTGATRCIRGGCMSRTGSPSEKLSTV
;
A
#
# COMPACT_ATOMS: atom_id res chain seq x y z
N MET A 1 -24.99 -20.88 16.65
CA MET A 1 -24.48 -21.78 15.60
C MET A 1 -23.29 -21.08 14.96
N GLY A 2 -22.07 -21.47 15.35
CA GLY A 2 -20.85 -20.88 14.80
C GLY A 2 -20.61 -21.46 13.41
N GLY A 3 -20.91 -20.70 12.38
CA GLY A 3 -20.47 -21.03 11.04
C GLY A 3 -18.94 -21.15 11.04
N SER A 4 -18.43 -22.21 10.50
CA SER A 4 -16.98 -22.39 10.27
C SER A 4 -16.49 -21.20 9.46
N ARG A 5 -15.70 -20.32 10.08
CA ARG A 5 -15.07 -19.18 9.42
C ARG A 5 -13.93 -19.74 8.57
N THR A 6 -14.21 -20.01 7.30
CA THR A 6 -13.20 -20.51 6.38
C THR A 6 -12.15 -19.41 6.18
N GLN A 7 -10.90 -19.72 6.48
CA GLN A 7 -9.78 -18.83 6.18
C GLN A 7 -9.46 -18.91 4.69
N VAL A 8 -9.05 -17.77 4.12
CA VAL A 8 -8.54 -17.72 2.74
C VAL A 8 -7.14 -18.36 2.72
N ASP A 9 -6.92 -19.26 1.79
CA ASP A 9 -5.61 -19.87 1.54
C ASP A 9 -4.84 -19.02 0.51
N PHE A 10 -4.12 -18.03 0.99
CA PHE A 10 -3.34 -17.13 0.14
C PHE A 10 -2.17 -17.79 -0.60
N VAL A 11 -1.83 -19.02 -0.28
CA VAL A 11 -0.74 -19.75 -0.94
C VAL A 11 -1.28 -20.55 -2.13
N SER A 12 -2.33 -21.34 -1.90
CA SER A 12 -2.90 -22.22 -2.92
C SER A 12 -3.91 -21.50 -3.83
N GLU A 13 -4.53 -20.44 -3.34
CA GLU A 13 -5.50 -19.62 -4.07
C GLU A 13 -4.85 -18.37 -4.70
N ALA A 14 -3.52 -18.31 -4.76
CA ALA A 14 -2.81 -17.20 -5.39
C ALA A 14 -3.22 -17.08 -6.87
N PRO A 15 -3.68 -15.90 -7.32
CA PRO A 15 -4.07 -15.73 -8.72
C PRO A 15 -2.83 -15.76 -9.61
N GLU A 16 -3.04 -16.19 -10.86
CA GLU A 16 -2.00 -16.00 -11.88
C GLU A 16 -1.69 -14.51 -12.03
N PRO A 17 -0.42 -14.08 -11.92
CA PRO A 17 -0.05 -12.68 -12.07
C PRO A 17 -0.50 -12.14 -13.43
N ARG A 18 -1.39 -11.16 -13.43
CA ARG A 18 -1.89 -10.50 -14.64
C ARG A 18 -1.63 -9.02 -14.55
N LEU A 19 -1.12 -8.44 -15.62
CA LEU A 19 -1.14 -6.98 -15.76
C LEU A 19 -2.57 -6.59 -16.13
N PRO A 20 -3.32 -5.91 -15.25
CA PRO A 20 -4.68 -5.52 -15.56
C PRO A 20 -4.67 -4.46 -16.66
N ALA A 21 -5.49 -4.66 -17.69
CA ALA A 21 -5.80 -3.62 -18.69
C ALA A 21 -6.79 -2.64 -18.03
N VAL A 22 -6.28 -1.73 -17.22
CA VAL A 22 -7.08 -0.73 -16.50
C VAL A 22 -6.92 0.63 -17.15
N ASN A 23 -8.03 1.26 -17.49
CA ASN A 23 -8.04 2.67 -17.82
C ASN A 23 -7.96 3.49 -16.54
N TRP A 24 -6.75 3.89 -16.16
CA TRP A 24 -6.54 4.72 -15.00
C TRP A 24 -7.00 6.15 -15.26
N ILE A 25 -7.68 6.73 -14.27
CA ILE A 25 -8.04 8.15 -14.30
C ILE A 25 -6.77 8.99 -14.35
N HIS A 26 -6.78 9.99 -15.23
CA HIS A 26 -5.78 11.04 -15.22
C HIS A 26 -6.25 12.25 -14.40
N GLY A 27 -7.58 12.40 -14.26
CA GLY A 27 -8.20 13.59 -13.79
C GLY A 27 -8.07 14.73 -14.82
N SER A 28 -8.91 15.75 -14.69
CA SER A 28 -8.77 16.95 -15.51
C SER A 28 -7.65 17.83 -14.95
N PRO A 29 -6.83 18.49 -15.79
CA PRO A 29 -5.91 19.53 -15.32
C PRO A 29 -6.63 20.70 -14.65
N SER A 30 -7.96 20.77 -14.80
CA SER A 30 -8.82 21.74 -14.13
C SER A 30 -9.87 21.00 -13.31
N ALA A 31 -9.86 21.20 -12.00
CA ALA A 31 -10.90 20.66 -11.10
C ALA A 31 -12.31 21.07 -11.51
N LYS A 32 -12.46 22.24 -12.16
CA LYS A 32 -13.74 22.76 -12.65
C LYS A 32 -14.39 21.89 -13.74
N HIS A 33 -13.59 21.15 -14.50
CA HIS A 33 -14.05 20.29 -15.60
C HIS A 33 -13.85 18.80 -15.30
N ASN A 34 -13.45 18.46 -14.07
CA ASN A 34 -13.24 17.08 -13.68
C ASN A 34 -14.58 16.36 -13.52
N THR A 35 -14.71 15.20 -14.17
CA THR A 35 -15.85 14.27 -14.06
C THR A 35 -15.45 12.92 -13.47
N ASP A 36 -14.16 12.71 -13.25
CA ASP A 36 -13.65 11.49 -12.64
C ASP A 36 -13.87 11.50 -11.12
N PRO A 37 -13.97 10.34 -10.47
CA PRO A 37 -14.08 10.27 -9.02
C PRO A 37 -12.82 10.78 -8.32
N ASP A 38 -12.92 11.21 -7.07
CA ASP A 38 -11.79 11.67 -6.26
C ASP A 38 -10.74 10.56 -6.08
N ILE A 39 -11.22 9.31 -5.94
CA ILE A 39 -10.39 8.11 -5.83
C ILE A 39 -10.99 7.05 -6.75
N GLN A 40 -10.22 6.61 -7.74
CA GLN A 40 -10.55 5.41 -8.49
C GLN A 40 -10.14 4.19 -7.69
N VAL A 41 -11.08 3.25 -7.52
CA VAL A 41 -10.84 1.97 -6.88
C VAL A 41 -10.89 0.87 -7.94
N HIS A 42 -9.82 0.11 -8.05
CA HIS A 42 -9.72 -1.07 -8.91
C HIS A 42 -9.53 -2.31 -8.04
N ALA A 43 -10.46 -3.26 -8.11
CA ALA A 43 -10.28 -4.59 -7.53
C ALA A 43 -9.37 -5.39 -8.48
N TYR A 44 -8.12 -5.62 -8.07
CA TYR A 44 -7.21 -6.50 -8.80
C TYR A 44 -7.65 -7.96 -8.65
N ASP A 45 -7.96 -8.34 -7.43
CA ASP A 45 -8.61 -9.59 -7.06
C ASP A 45 -9.56 -9.33 -5.86
N GLU A 46 -10.13 -10.39 -5.28
CA GLU A 46 -11.03 -10.32 -4.14
C GLU A 46 -10.37 -9.74 -2.87
N HIS A 47 -9.04 -9.82 -2.78
CA HIS A 47 -8.25 -9.50 -1.60
C HIS A 47 -7.23 -8.37 -1.81
N THR A 48 -7.25 -7.74 -3.00
CA THR A 48 -6.25 -6.72 -3.38
C THR A 48 -6.91 -5.60 -4.16
N PHE A 49 -6.82 -4.38 -3.65
CA PHE A 49 -7.37 -3.18 -4.28
C PHE A 49 -6.26 -2.18 -4.56
N ILE A 50 -6.29 -1.62 -5.77
CA ILE A 50 -5.42 -0.54 -6.19
C ILE A 50 -6.26 0.73 -6.23
N LEU A 51 -5.82 1.76 -5.52
CA LEU A 51 -6.48 3.05 -5.47
C LEU A 51 -5.64 4.08 -6.22
N ARG A 52 -6.28 4.92 -7.01
CA ARG A 52 -5.65 6.01 -7.74
C ARG A 52 -6.24 7.34 -7.29
N GLN A 53 -5.41 8.24 -6.76
CA GLN A 53 -5.83 9.61 -6.47
C GLN A 53 -6.03 10.39 -7.75
N ASN A 54 -7.09 11.21 -7.79
CA ASN A 54 -7.40 12.05 -8.95
C ASN A 54 -6.39 13.21 -9.06
N MET A 55 -5.84 13.39 -10.27
CA MET A 55 -4.91 14.48 -10.57
C MET A 55 -5.53 15.88 -10.41
N ALA A 56 -6.86 16.01 -10.55
CA ALA A 56 -7.55 17.28 -10.33
C ALA A 56 -7.50 17.74 -8.85
N ILE A 57 -7.25 16.81 -7.91
CA ILE A 57 -7.07 17.11 -6.49
C ILE A 57 -5.60 17.41 -6.18
N ASN A 58 -4.70 16.58 -6.70
CA ASN A 58 -3.27 16.77 -6.55
C ASN A 58 -2.54 16.16 -7.76
N TYR A 59 -1.64 16.94 -8.38
CA TYR A 59 -0.93 16.58 -9.60
C TYR A 59 -0.03 15.33 -9.48
N GLU A 60 0.41 15.00 -8.25
CA GLU A 60 1.21 13.79 -7.99
C GLU A 60 0.39 12.52 -8.22
N ALA A 61 -0.90 12.57 -7.90
CA ALA A 61 -1.87 11.52 -8.17
C ALA A 61 -1.32 10.10 -7.90
N PRO A 62 -0.85 9.80 -6.68
CA PRO A 62 -0.20 8.54 -6.39
C PRO A 62 -1.15 7.35 -6.47
N PHE A 63 -0.56 6.16 -6.63
CA PHE A 63 -1.24 4.90 -6.40
C PHE A 63 -1.08 4.47 -4.95
N LEU A 64 -2.14 3.90 -4.39
CA LEU A 64 -2.15 3.30 -3.07
C LEU A 64 -2.64 1.86 -3.17
N PHE A 65 -2.28 1.03 -2.21
CA PHE A 65 -2.65 -0.38 -2.25
C PHE A 65 -3.31 -0.80 -0.93
N LEU A 66 -4.51 -1.38 -1.01
CA LEU A 66 -5.18 -2.00 0.13
C LEU A 66 -5.18 -3.51 -0.06
N ILE A 67 -4.52 -4.22 0.85
CA ILE A 67 -4.22 -5.63 0.75
C ILE A 67 -4.78 -6.34 1.98
N PHE A 68 -5.55 -7.40 1.77
CA PHE A 68 -6.22 -8.16 2.82
C PHE A 68 -5.51 -9.48 3.11
N GLY A 69 -5.46 -9.83 4.40
CA GLY A 69 -5.13 -11.17 4.91
C GLY A 69 -6.20 -11.62 5.91
N ASN A 70 -6.00 -12.76 6.56
CA ASN A 70 -7.05 -13.32 7.44
C ASN A 70 -7.20 -12.59 8.79
N THR A 71 -6.17 -11.85 9.26
CA THR A 71 -6.20 -11.19 10.57
C THR A 71 -6.17 -9.67 10.48
N ARG A 72 -5.67 -9.12 9.38
CA ARG A 72 -5.59 -7.69 9.15
C ARG A 72 -5.51 -7.34 7.68
N ALA A 73 -5.91 -6.11 7.35
CA ALA A 73 -5.55 -5.47 6.09
C ALA A 73 -4.32 -4.57 6.28
N VAL A 74 -3.62 -4.30 5.20
CA VAL A 74 -2.60 -3.26 5.13
C VAL A 74 -2.95 -2.25 4.04
N LEU A 75 -2.84 -0.97 4.38
CA LEU A 75 -2.86 0.14 3.42
C LEU A 75 -1.42 0.59 3.20
N ILE A 76 -0.94 0.55 1.97
CA ILE A 76 0.38 1.07 1.59
C ILE A 76 0.18 2.45 0.96
N ASP A 77 0.76 3.44 1.61
CA ASP A 77 0.67 4.88 1.35
C ASP A 77 -0.74 5.47 1.60
N THR A 78 -0.79 6.78 1.88
CA THR A 78 -2.02 7.51 2.18
C THR A 78 -2.26 8.70 1.25
N GLY A 79 -1.47 8.82 0.17
CA GLY A 79 -1.71 9.80 -0.88
C GLY A 79 -1.17 11.20 -0.59
N ALA A 80 -1.51 12.13 -1.48
CA ALA A 80 -0.94 13.46 -1.59
C ALA A 80 -1.88 14.58 -1.06
N THR A 81 -2.96 14.25 -0.34
CA THR A 81 -3.93 15.24 0.13
C THR A 81 -4.47 14.86 1.51
N GLU A 82 -4.25 15.74 2.49
CA GLU A 82 -4.63 15.54 3.89
C GLU A 82 -6.14 15.61 4.11
N SER A 83 -6.79 16.61 3.47
CA SER A 83 -8.19 16.93 3.72
C SER A 83 -9.14 15.84 3.26
N ALA A 84 -9.88 15.24 4.20
CA ALA A 84 -10.94 14.27 3.90
C ALA A 84 -12.10 14.85 3.08
N GLN A 85 -12.25 16.19 3.02
CA GLN A 85 -13.24 16.84 2.17
C GLN A 85 -12.94 16.65 0.68
N PHE A 86 -11.66 16.69 0.31
CA PHE A 86 -11.22 16.58 -1.09
C PHE A 86 -10.70 15.20 -1.42
N PHE A 87 -10.19 14.49 -0.43
CA PHE A 87 -9.63 13.15 -0.59
C PHE A 87 -10.11 12.25 0.56
N PRO A 88 -11.33 11.71 0.50
CA PRO A 88 -11.97 10.97 1.59
C PRO A 88 -11.42 9.52 1.69
N LEU A 89 -10.09 9.38 1.85
CA LEU A 89 -9.41 8.08 1.79
C LEU A 89 -9.90 7.13 2.87
N ARG A 90 -10.04 7.61 4.12
CA ARG A 90 -10.54 6.78 5.22
C ARG A 90 -11.90 6.18 4.91
N ARG A 91 -12.85 6.99 4.42
CA ARG A 91 -14.19 6.50 4.06
C ARG A 91 -14.11 5.38 3.03
N VAL A 92 -13.31 5.58 1.97
CA VAL A 92 -13.14 4.56 0.91
C VAL A 92 -12.53 3.27 1.49
N VAL A 93 -11.52 3.38 2.34
CA VAL A 93 -10.90 2.22 3.00
C VAL A 93 -11.88 1.54 3.95
N ASP A 94 -12.65 2.28 4.74
CA ASP A 94 -13.67 1.72 5.64
C ASP A 94 -14.76 0.96 4.86
N ASP A 95 -15.21 1.52 3.74
CA ASP A 95 -16.21 0.87 2.86
C ASP A 95 -15.66 -0.43 2.24
N LEU A 96 -14.38 -0.45 1.85
CA LEU A 96 -13.73 -1.66 1.31
C LEU A 96 -13.54 -2.72 2.38
N VAL A 97 -13.04 -2.33 3.56
CA VAL A 97 -12.86 -3.23 4.71
C VAL A 97 -14.22 -3.79 5.16
N GLY A 98 -15.24 -2.94 5.24
CA GLY A 98 -16.59 -3.37 5.65
C GLY A 98 -17.20 -4.39 4.68
N ARG A 99 -17.05 -4.17 3.36
CA ARG A 99 -17.51 -5.12 2.33
C ARG A 99 -16.76 -6.44 2.41
N TRP A 100 -15.43 -6.39 2.50
CA TRP A 100 -14.62 -7.61 2.62
C TRP A 100 -15.00 -8.42 3.87
N LEU A 101 -15.19 -7.76 5.03
CA LEU A 101 -15.60 -8.41 6.27
C LEU A 101 -17.02 -8.96 6.24
N ALA A 102 -17.90 -8.42 5.40
CA ALA A 102 -19.24 -8.98 5.21
C ALA A 102 -19.18 -10.35 4.50
N GLU A 103 -18.25 -10.50 3.57
CA GLU A 103 -18.02 -11.76 2.84
C GLU A 103 -17.09 -12.70 3.61
N HIS A 104 -16.12 -12.16 4.33
CA HIS A 104 -15.12 -12.87 5.13
C HIS A 104 -15.16 -12.45 6.60
N PRO A 105 -16.16 -12.82 7.40
CA PRO A 105 -16.31 -12.39 8.79
C PRO A 105 -15.09 -12.76 9.66
N ARG A 106 -14.48 -11.76 10.31
CA ARG A 106 -13.35 -11.93 11.24
C ARG A 106 -13.57 -11.12 12.50
N ASP A 107 -13.26 -11.71 13.66
CA ASP A 107 -13.28 -11.00 14.92
C ASP A 107 -11.93 -10.28 15.14
N GLY A 108 -11.98 -9.08 15.69
CA GLY A 108 -10.76 -8.35 16.02
C GLY A 108 -9.90 -7.96 14.82
N TYR A 109 -10.49 -7.83 13.63
CA TYR A 109 -9.77 -7.47 12.41
C TYR A 109 -9.16 -6.08 12.52
N THR A 110 -7.92 -5.92 12.10
CA THR A 110 -7.17 -4.67 12.25
C THR A 110 -6.74 -4.09 10.91
N LEU A 111 -6.39 -2.79 10.89
CA LEU A 111 -5.77 -2.12 9.76
C LEU A 111 -4.35 -1.70 10.15
N LEU A 112 -3.39 -2.01 9.29
CA LEU A 112 -2.04 -1.51 9.36
C LEU A 112 -1.83 -0.49 8.23
N VAL A 113 -1.31 0.69 8.54
CA VAL A 113 -0.93 1.71 7.55
C VAL A 113 0.58 1.78 7.51
N LEU A 114 1.13 1.51 6.34
CA LEU A 114 2.56 1.51 6.04
C LEU A 114 2.85 2.45 4.87
N HIS A 115 4.11 2.83 4.70
CA HIS A 115 4.51 3.76 3.65
C HIS A 115 5.71 3.23 2.88
N THR A 116 5.70 3.50 1.58
CA THR A 116 6.88 3.27 0.74
C THR A 116 8.01 4.23 1.11
N HIS A 117 7.67 5.49 1.47
CA HIS A 117 8.61 6.48 1.99
C HIS A 117 7.89 7.71 2.57
N GLY A 118 8.64 8.67 3.13
CA GLY A 118 8.11 9.79 3.91
C GLY A 118 7.87 11.11 3.14
N HIS A 119 7.78 11.11 1.81
CA HIS A 119 7.39 12.32 1.08
C HIS A 119 5.89 12.60 1.20
N GLY A 120 5.52 13.87 1.10
CA GLY A 120 4.15 14.33 1.35
C GLY A 120 3.08 13.71 0.46
N ASP A 121 3.43 13.29 -0.73
CA ASP A 121 2.54 12.60 -1.67
C ASP A 121 2.24 11.13 -1.31
N HIS A 122 2.88 10.61 -0.27
CA HIS A 122 2.69 9.24 0.23
C HIS A 122 2.11 9.17 1.65
N ILE A 123 2.15 10.28 2.42
CA ILE A 123 1.78 10.31 3.85
C ILE A 123 0.71 11.33 4.20
N ALA A 124 0.22 12.12 3.24
CA ALA A 124 -0.59 13.30 3.55
C ALA A 124 -1.88 12.99 4.32
N ALA A 125 -2.54 11.87 4.05
CA ALA A 125 -3.79 11.53 4.72
C ALA A 125 -3.63 10.65 5.97
N ASP A 126 -2.44 10.50 6.54
CA ASP A 126 -2.20 9.73 7.78
C ASP A 126 -3.12 10.18 8.92
N ALA A 127 -3.35 11.49 9.04
CA ALA A 127 -4.21 12.06 10.06
C ALA A 127 -5.66 11.51 10.02
N GLN A 128 -6.13 11.06 8.86
CA GLN A 128 -7.45 10.46 8.73
C GLN A 128 -7.56 9.10 9.42
N PHE A 129 -6.43 8.46 9.76
CA PHE A 129 -6.38 7.11 10.36
C PHE A 129 -5.98 7.09 11.83
N THR A 130 -5.54 8.22 12.40
CA THR A 130 -5.01 8.27 13.77
C THR A 130 -6.04 7.96 14.84
N ASP A 131 -7.30 8.29 14.62
CA ASP A 131 -8.43 8.01 15.52
C ASP A 131 -9.29 6.81 15.08
N ARG A 132 -8.88 6.11 14.01
CA ARG A 132 -9.59 4.93 13.53
C ARG A 132 -9.39 3.76 14.49
N PRO A 133 -10.46 3.13 15.03
CA PRO A 133 -10.32 1.96 15.90
C PRO A 133 -9.56 0.82 15.21
N HIS A 134 -8.85 0.04 16.01
CA HIS A 134 -8.11 -1.14 15.54
C HIS A 134 -7.12 -0.84 14.41
N THR A 135 -6.50 0.34 14.42
CA THR A 135 -5.58 0.79 13.39
C THR A 135 -4.22 1.14 13.98
N THR A 136 -3.18 0.74 13.28
CA THR A 136 -1.81 1.15 13.58
C THR A 136 -1.27 1.87 12.36
N VAL A 137 -0.82 3.13 12.55
CA VAL A 137 -0.11 3.90 11.53
C VAL A 137 1.38 3.90 11.88
N VAL A 138 2.21 3.32 11.02
CA VAL A 138 3.66 3.35 11.18
C VAL A 138 4.20 4.59 10.49
N ARG A 139 4.78 5.51 11.28
CA ARG A 139 5.32 6.77 10.73
C ARG A 139 6.44 6.49 9.72
N ALA A 140 6.47 7.29 8.67
CA ALA A 140 7.39 7.14 7.55
C ALA A 140 8.76 7.83 7.76
N ASP A 141 9.07 8.30 8.97
CA ASP A 141 10.42 8.73 9.31
C ASP A 141 11.35 7.52 9.50
N ARG A 142 12.65 7.73 9.27
CA ARG A 142 13.64 6.64 9.32
C ARG A 142 13.62 5.86 10.62
N ASN A 143 13.56 6.56 11.76
CA ASN A 143 13.63 5.90 13.06
C ASN A 143 12.40 5.03 13.32
N SER A 144 11.22 5.54 13.03
CA SER A 144 9.96 4.83 13.22
C SER A 144 9.81 3.65 12.25
N ALA A 145 9.99 3.89 10.95
CA ALA A 145 9.84 2.86 9.93
C ALA A 145 10.92 1.78 10.05
N TRP A 146 12.19 2.17 10.13
CA TRP A 146 13.28 1.21 10.25
C TRP A 146 13.27 0.44 11.57
N GLY A 147 12.87 1.10 12.67
CA GLY A 147 12.66 0.45 13.97
C GLY A 147 11.57 -0.61 13.91
N TYR A 148 10.43 -0.29 13.27
CA TYR A 148 9.31 -1.22 13.10
C TYR A 148 9.70 -2.51 12.36
N PHE A 149 10.50 -2.39 11.28
CA PHE A 149 10.95 -3.53 10.49
C PHE A 149 12.25 -4.16 11.00
N GLY A 150 12.91 -3.57 12.00
CA GLY A 150 14.21 -4.02 12.52
C GLY A 150 15.38 -3.77 11.55
N PHE A 151 15.26 -2.81 10.65
CA PHE A 151 16.33 -2.41 9.71
C PHE A 151 17.42 -1.58 10.40
N THR A 152 17.13 -0.98 11.56
CA THR A 152 18.11 -0.21 12.33
C THR A 152 19.33 -1.07 12.68
N ASP A 153 19.12 -2.31 13.07
CA ASP A 153 20.17 -3.23 13.49
C ASP A 153 20.76 -4.04 12.31
N ASN A 154 19.93 -4.29 11.29
CA ASN A 154 20.32 -5.03 10.10
C ASN A 154 19.57 -4.51 8.86
N PRO A 155 20.12 -3.53 8.14
CA PRO A 155 19.48 -2.93 6.97
C PRO A 155 19.34 -3.87 5.77
N ASP A 156 20.13 -4.92 5.69
CA ASP A 156 20.12 -5.89 4.57
C ASP A 156 19.14 -7.06 4.82
N ARG A 157 18.48 -7.10 5.99
CA ARG A 157 17.49 -8.14 6.28
C ARG A 157 16.25 -8.01 5.39
N VAL A 158 15.61 -9.13 5.10
CA VAL A 158 14.24 -9.16 4.61
C VAL A 158 13.31 -9.23 5.82
N ALA A 159 12.59 -8.15 6.09
CA ALA A 159 11.54 -8.15 7.12
C ALA A 159 10.25 -8.74 6.55
N ARG A 160 9.35 -9.20 7.42
CA ARG A 160 8.09 -9.80 7.01
C ARG A 160 6.93 -9.22 7.80
N VAL A 161 5.84 -8.91 7.09
CA VAL A 161 4.57 -8.48 7.66
C VAL A 161 3.53 -9.55 7.36
N ASP A 162 3.16 -10.31 8.39
CA ASP A 162 2.12 -11.33 8.28
C ASP A 162 0.73 -10.67 8.47
N LEU A 163 -0.12 -10.83 7.47
CA LEU A 163 -1.51 -10.35 7.47
C LEU A 163 -2.51 -11.46 7.88
N GLY A 164 -1.99 -12.61 8.30
CA GLY A 164 -2.76 -13.82 8.57
C GLY A 164 -2.81 -14.75 7.35
N GLY A 165 -1.69 -15.45 7.11
CA GLY A 165 -1.52 -16.37 5.97
C GLY A 165 -1.05 -15.69 4.68
N ARG A 166 -1.18 -14.38 4.53
CA ARG A 166 -0.57 -13.57 3.48
C ARG A 166 0.58 -12.78 4.07
N VAL A 167 1.78 -12.97 3.57
CA VAL A 167 3.00 -12.38 4.12
C VAL A 167 3.64 -11.47 3.09
N LEU A 168 3.79 -10.19 3.44
CA LEU A 168 4.57 -9.25 2.63
C LEU A 168 6.05 -9.35 3.04
N GLU A 169 6.94 -9.40 2.07
CA GLU A 169 8.38 -9.24 2.27
C GLU A 169 8.76 -7.76 2.12
N CYS A 170 9.53 -7.24 3.06
CA CYS A 170 9.85 -5.83 3.15
C CYS A 170 11.36 -5.65 3.14
N LEU A 171 11.85 -4.75 2.28
CA LEU A 171 13.27 -4.45 2.12
C LEU A 171 13.51 -2.97 2.33
N ALA A 172 14.56 -2.61 3.07
CA ALA A 172 15.04 -1.25 3.10
C ALA A 172 15.67 -0.90 1.75
N THR A 173 15.16 0.14 1.11
CA THR A 173 15.65 0.62 -0.20
C THR A 173 15.96 2.12 -0.17
N PRO A 174 16.85 2.57 0.77
CA PRO A 174 17.19 3.97 0.85
C PRO A 174 17.86 4.46 -0.45
N GLY A 175 17.55 5.69 -0.83
CA GLY A 175 18.08 6.30 -2.06
C GLY A 175 17.30 7.55 -2.39
N HIS A 176 16.10 7.42 -2.93
CA HIS A 176 15.19 8.54 -3.17
C HIS A 176 14.76 9.22 -1.84
N HIS A 177 14.52 8.41 -0.82
CA HIS A 177 14.27 8.85 0.55
C HIS A 177 15.00 7.92 1.53
N GLU A 178 15.53 8.47 2.64
CA GLU A 178 16.34 7.71 3.61
C GLU A 178 15.57 6.59 4.33
N ALA A 179 14.26 6.71 4.45
CA ALA A 179 13.38 5.72 5.08
C ALA A 179 12.65 4.82 4.06
N ALA A 180 13.06 4.85 2.78
CA ALA A 180 12.34 4.11 1.75
C ALA A 180 12.34 2.59 2.01
N ILE A 181 11.16 2.00 1.79
CA ILE A 181 10.89 0.57 1.94
C ILE A 181 10.18 0.08 0.70
N THR A 182 10.63 -1.04 0.17
CA THR A 182 9.97 -1.77 -0.90
C THR A 182 9.24 -2.98 -0.31
N TYR A 183 8.00 -3.18 -0.75
CA TYR A 183 7.17 -4.32 -0.34
C TYR A 183 6.99 -5.27 -1.51
N TYR A 184 7.28 -6.54 -1.30
CA TYR A 184 6.97 -7.61 -2.23
C TYR A 184 5.83 -8.45 -1.68
N ASP A 185 4.80 -8.64 -2.49
CA ASP A 185 3.65 -9.47 -2.18
C ASP A 185 3.69 -10.74 -3.04
N PRO A 186 4.06 -11.90 -2.49
CA PRO A 186 4.14 -13.15 -3.25
C PRO A 186 2.80 -13.60 -3.83
N HIS A 187 1.67 -13.21 -3.19
CA HIS A 187 0.33 -13.59 -3.65
C HIS A 187 -0.02 -12.97 -5.02
N THR A 188 0.32 -11.71 -5.22
CA THR A 188 0.06 -11.00 -6.48
C THR A 188 1.28 -10.91 -7.40
N GLY A 189 2.48 -11.13 -6.86
CA GLY A 189 3.74 -10.83 -7.53
C GLY A 189 4.07 -9.34 -7.60
N PHE A 190 3.35 -8.49 -6.88
CA PHE A 190 3.57 -7.05 -6.89
C PHE A 190 4.81 -6.65 -6.10
N LEU A 191 5.58 -5.74 -6.71
CA LEU A 191 6.68 -5.04 -6.07
C LEU A 191 6.30 -3.56 -5.91
N LEU A 192 5.97 -3.15 -4.68
CA LEU A 192 5.51 -1.80 -4.35
C LEU A 192 6.70 -0.95 -3.93
N THR A 193 7.18 -0.11 -4.82
CA THR A 193 8.46 0.63 -4.67
C THR A 193 8.29 2.12 -4.42
N GLY A 194 7.05 2.64 -4.45
CA GLY A 194 6.80 4.08 -4.41
C GLY A 194 7.49 4.81 -5.57
N ALA A 195 8.27 5.84 -5.26
CA ALA A 195 9.01 6.61 -6.27
C ALA A 195 10.28 5.91 -6.79
N THR A 196 10.65 4.76 -6.23
CA THR A 196 11.82 3.99 -6.67
C THR A 196 11.46 3.18 -7.92
N ARG A 197 12.21 3.33 -9.00
CA ARG A 197 12.06 2.52 -10.21
C ARG A 197 13.02 1.34 -10.16
N CYS A 198 12.47 0.13 -10.18
CA CYS A 198 13.25 -1.07 -10.45
C CYS A 198 13.26 -1.33 -11.95
N ILE A 199 14.43 -1.38 -12.57
CA ILE A 199 14.63 -1.81 -13.96
C ILE A 199 15.41 -3.13 -13.96
N ARG A 200 15.33 -3.89 -15.04
CA ARG A 200 16.10 -5.14 -15.18
C ARG A 200 17.56 -4.87 -14.85
N GLY A 201 18.05 -5.42 -13.72
CA GLY A 201 19.44 -5.30 -13.29
C GLY A 201 19.71 -4.28 -12.17
N GLY A 202 18.72 -3.62 -11.59
CA GLY A 202 18.92 -2.76 -10.42
C GLY A 202 17.75 -1.83 -10.12
N CYS A 203 17.61 -1.42 -8.86
CA CYS A 203 16.71 -0.35 -8.44
C CYS A 203 17.41 1.00 -8.59
N MET A 204 16.84 1.92 -9.37
CA MET A 204 17.35 3.28 -9.49
C MET A 204 16.45 4.26 -8.76
N SER A 205 17.05 5.08 -7.89
CA SER A 205 16.36 6.27 -7.40
C SER A 205 16.31 7.35 -8.51
N ARG A 206 15.34 8.24 -8.45
CA ARG A 206 15.24 9.37 -9.39
C ARG A 206 16.48 10.28 -9.39
N THR A 207 17.38 10.13 -8.43
CA THR A 207 18.63 10.91 -8.25
C THR A 207 19.88 10.25 -8.85
N GLY A 208 19.75 9.20 -9.65
CA GLY A 208 20.76 8.83 -10.64
C GLY A 208 21.98 8.04 -10.18
N SER A 209 21.93 7.27 -9.09
CA SER A 209 22.97 6.28 -8.80
C SER A 209 22.40 4.86 -8.73
N PRO A 210 22.96 3.89 -9.47
CA PRO A 210 22.55 2.51 -9.35
C PRO A 210 22.97 1.97 -7.98
N SER A 211 22.04 1.49 -7.16
CA SER A 211 22.42 0.68 -6.00
C SER A 211 22.75 -0.74 -6.46
N GLU A 212 23.99 -1.16 -6.29
CA GLU A 212 24.51 -2.48 -6.67
C GLU A 212 23.87 -3.67 -5.93
N LYS A 213 22.79 -3.46 -5.14
CA LYS A 213 22.31 -4.42 -4.15
C LYS A 213 21.18 -5.36 -4.58
N LEU A 214 20.74 -5.37 -5.85
CA LEU A 214 19.71 -6.28 -6.34
C LEU A 214 20.17 -7.13 -7.54
N SER A 215 21.40 -7.62 -7.51
CA SER A 215 21.84 -8.65 -8.42
C SER A 215 21.88 -9.98 -7.66
N THR A 216 20.78 -10.64 -7.51
CA THR A 216 20.60 -12.10 -7.32
C THR A 216 19.32 -12.39 -6.56
N VAL A 217 18.22 -12.45 -7.28
CA VAL A 217 17.18 -13.49 -7.07
C VAL A 217 16.55 -13.76 -8.44
#